data_88803d3ea844b582a3f010cabf949f6c
#
_entry.id   88803d3ea844b582a3f010cabf949f6c
#
_cell.length_a   1.000
_cell.length_b   1.000
_cell.length_c   1.000
_cell.angle_alpha   90.00
_cell.angle_beta   90.00
_cell.angle_gamma   90.00
#
_symmetry.space_group_name_H-M   'P 1'
#
loop_
_entity.id
_entity.type
_entity.pdbx_description
1 polymer ?
#
loop_
_entity_poly.entity_id
_entity_poly.type
_entity_poly.pdbx_seq_one_letter_code
_entity_poly.pdbx_strand_id
1 'polypeptide(L)'
;IGYVICEVIFFDAIPHVEDKAAARFEDAKRLPITGDPVGEEHRTKLTDNRIETVLLNPKPGLWSCCISSQVGCGLACTFCATGKLGLSRNLTAEEISDQVLFWRQYICQQRLDARLSNVVYMGMGEPMQNRREVFASLTELMNPDTFGIGARHLSVSTVGLVKPMKEFTDQFPQVNLALSLHAANDTLRERLMPVNKSQPLAALREALQYHADETNRKIFLEYILLSGENDSAEHAEELVRYVRSVDRPALLHTNLIVYNPTDSDHQASARERARAFRDQLEAAGLSVTIRRNLGRDIDAACGQLALKAGETPGYSPSAESSPASL
;
A
#
# COMPACT_ATOMS: atom_id res chain seq x y z
N ILE A 1 -22.61 2.92 -13.94
CA ILE A 1 -21.99 3.89 -13.01
C ILE A 1 -21.59 3.04 -11.82
N GLY A 2 -20.34 2.54 -11.83
CA GLY A 2 -19.83 1.72 -10.74
C GLY A 2 -19.41 2.63 -9.58
N TYR A 3 -20.02 2.46 -8.43
CA TYR A 3 -19.58 3.07 -7.18
C TYR A 3 -18.23 2.49 -6.80
N VAL A 4 -17.22 3.33 -6.70
CA VAL A 4 -15.94 2.96 -6.07
C VAL A 4 -16.17 3.11 -4.57
N ILE A 5 -16.36 2.01 -3.87
CA ILE A 5 -16.42 2.01 -2.41
C ILE A 5 -14.97 1.90 -1.93
N CYS A 6 -14.49 2.94 -1.25
CA CYS A 6 -13.27 2.90 -0.46
C CYS A 6 -13.69 3.04 0.99
N GLU A 7 -13.32 2.11 1.83
CA GLU A 7 -13.52 2.20 3.27
C GLU A 7 -12.17 2.19 3.97
N VAL A 8 -11.98 3.13 4.88
CA VAL A 8 -10.85 3.18 5.81
C VAL A 8 -11.36 2.73 7.16
N ILE A 9 -10.67 1.78 7.75
CA ILE A 9 -10.95 1.39 9.13
C ILE A 9 -9.69 1.58 9.95
N PHE A 10 -9.89 2.19 11.13
CA PHE A 10 -8.90 2.27 12.17
C PHE A 10 -8.89 0.92 12.90
N PHE A 11 -7.76 0.27 12.92
CA PHE A 11 -7.57 -1.01 13.57
C PHE A 11 -6.76 -0.78 14.84
N ASP A 12 -7.33 -1.10 16.00
CA ASP A 12 -6.57 -1.18 17.23
C ASP A 12 -5.75 -2.47 17.21
N ALA A 13 -4.46 -2.34 17.08
CA ALA A 13 -3.54 -3.46 17.16
C ALA A 13 -3.52 -3.95 18.62
N ILE A 14 -4.22 -5.04 18.89
CA ILE A 14 -4.38 -5.60 20.24
C ILE A 14 -3.17 -6.48 20.55
N PRO A 15 -2.50 -6.31 21.71
CA PRO A 15 -1.45 -7.22 22.14
C PRO A 15 -2.01 -8.64 22.32
N HIS A 16 -1.31 -9.64 21.77
CA HIS A 16 -1.75 -11.03 21.75
C HIS A 16 -1.96 -11.66 23.12
N VAL A 17 -3.05 -12.45 23.18
CA VAL A 17 -3.19 -13.59 24.11
C VAL A 17 -2.69 -14.85 23.36
N GLU A 18 -1.69 -15.48 23.88
CA GLU A 18 -1.12 -16.74 23.36
C GLU A 18 -2.20 -17.85 23.28
N ASP A 19 -2.12 -18.68 22.26
CA ASP A 19 -3.00 -19.81 21.89
C ASP A 19 -4.30 -19.44 21.16
N LYS A 20 -4.31 -19.58 19.81
CA LYS A 20 -5.54 -19.88 19.04
C LYS A 20 -5.46 -19.67 17.52
N ALA A 21 -4.44 -20.09 16.82
CA ALA A 21 -4.39 -19.94 15.35
C ALA A 21 -5.49 -20.74 14.61
N ALA A 22 -5.86 -21.93 15.10
CA ALA A 22 -6.92 -22.77 14.50
C ALA A 22 -8.34 -22.34 14.91
N ALA A 23 -8.53 -21.92 16.17
CA ALA A 23 -9.80 -21.42 16.68
C ALA A 23 -10.21 -20.07 16.04
N ARG A 24 -9.24 -19.24 15.65
CA ARG A 24 -9.45 -17.94 15.01
C ARG A 24 -10.26 -18.03 13.71
N PHE A 25 -10.05 -19.05 12.89
CA PHE A 25 -10.72 -19.16 11.58
C PHE A 25 -12.18 -19.61 11.69
N GLU A 26 -12.51 -20.45 12.65
CA GLU A 26 -13.88 -20.92 12.91
C GLU A 26 -14.70 -19.91 13.73
N ASP A 27 -14.07 -19.29 14.73
CA ASP A 27 -14.72 -18.25 15.56
C ASP A 27 -14.87 -16.91 14.82
N ALA A 28 -13.95 -16.58 13.92
CA ALA A 28 -14.00 -15.38 13.10
C ALA A 28 -15.24 -15.31 12.18
N LYS A 29 -15.81 -16.47 11.83
CA LYS A 29 -17.11 -16.56 11.12
C LYS A 29 -18.30 -16.15 11.97
N ARG A 30 -18.13 -16.03 13.29
CA ARG A 30 -19.21 -15.84 14.27
C ARG A 30 -19.14 -14.53 15.07
N LEU A 31 -18.02 -13.79 15.00
CA LEU A 31 -17.91 -12.54 15.72
C LEU A 31 -18.71 -11.44 15.01
N PRO A 32 -19.66 -10.78 15.70
CA PRO A 32 -20.24 -9.58 15.16
C PRO A 32 -19.16 -8.51 15.05
N ILE A 33 -19.12 -7.81 13.93
CA ILE A 33 -18.37 -6.55 13.84
C ILE A 33 -19.15 -5.55 14.69
N THR A 34 -18.88 -5.53 15.97
CA THR A 34 -19.39 -4.47 16.83
C THR A 34 -18.42 -3.30 16.68
N GLY A 35 -18.76 -2.38 15.80
CA GLY A 35 -18.24 -1.02 15.85
C GLY A 35 -18.84 -0.29 17.03
N ASP A 36 -18.64 -0.79 18.25
CA ASP A 36 -18.95 0.00 19.44
C ASP A 36 -17.88 1.09 19.58
N PRO A 37 -18.29 2.36 19.62
CA PRO A 37 -17.34 3.44 19.89
C PRO A 37 -16.79 3.22 21.29
N VAL A 38 -15.52 2.84 21.38
CA VAL A 38 -14.78 2.81 22.64
C VAL A 38 -14.89 4.20 23.27
N GLY A 39 -15.39 4.29 24.51
CA GLY A 39 -15.67 5.54 25.20
C GLY A 39 -14.46 6.47 25.25
N GLU A 40 -14.69 7.77 25.30
CA GLU A 40 -13.68 8.85 25.24
C GLU A 40 -12.50 8.68 26.21
N GLU A 41 -12.69 8.04 27.35
CA GLU A 41 -11.63 7.80 28.35
C GLU A 41 -10.56 6.77 27.90
N HIS A 42 -10.88 5.86 26.97
CA HIS A 42 -9.91 4.90 26.41
C HIS A 42 -9.11 5.50 25.24
N ARG A 43 -9.60 6.56 24.61
CA ARG A 43 -8.97 7.18 23.43
C ARG A 43 -7.62 7.84 23.72
N THR A 44 -7.38 8.35 24.91
CA THR A 44 -6.14 9.05 25.27
C THR A 44 -4.92 8.14 25.48
N LYS A 45 -5.12 6.83 25.65
CA LYS A 45 -4.03 5.84 25.78
C LYS A 45 -3.79 4.99 24.53
N LEU A 46 -4.67 5.07 23.52
CA LEU A 46 -4.67 4.20 22.34
C LEU A 46 -4.08 4.86 21.08
N THR A 47 -3.63 6.12 21.16
CA THR A 47 -3.07 6.84 20.02
C THR A 47 -1.81 6.19 19.46
N ASP A 48 -1.06 5.44 20.27
CA ASP A 48 0.23 4.88 19.88
C ASP A 48 0.15 3.52 19.18
N ASN A 49 -1.06 2.93 19.04
CA ASN A 49 -1.24 1.58 18.48
C ASN A 49 -2.22 1.48 17.31
N ARG A 50 -2.77 2.59 16.84
CA ARG A 50 -3.73 2.58 15.71
C ARG A 50 -3.02 2.51 14.37
N ILE A 51 -3.63 1.77 13.47
CA ILE A 51 -3.25 1.71 12.05
C ILE A 51 -4.49 1.89 11.18
N GLU A 52 -4.24 2.23 9.93
CA GLU A 52 -5.27 2.32 8.90
C GLU A 52 -5.08 1.18 7.89
N THR A 53 -6.19 0.57 7.50
CA THR A 53 -6.25 -0.41 6.42
C THR A 53 -7.40 -0.03 5.47
N VAL A 54 -7.23 -0.28 4.17
CA VAL A 54 -8.16 0.23 3.16
C VAL A 54 -8.68 -0.91 2.29
N LEU A 55 -10.00 -0.97 2.11
CA LEU A 55 -10.63 -1.84 1.13
C LEU A 55 -10.89 -1.07 -0.16
N LEU A 56 -10.39 -1.58 -1.27
CA LEU A 56 -10.46 -0.96 -2.60
C LEU A 56 -11.26 -1.83 -3.55
N ASN A 57 -12.17 -1.22 -4.30
CA ASN A 57 -12.90 -1.88 -5.39
C ASN A 57 -12.44 -1.34 -6.76
N PRO A 58 -11.32 -1.85 -7.31
CA PRO A 58 -10.83 -1.38 -8.61
C PRO A 58 -11.73 -1.80 -9.79
N LYS A 59 -12.51 -2.86 -9.62
CA LYS A 59 -13.46 -3.37 -10.61
C LYS A 59 -14.63 -4.05 -9.90
N PRO A 60 -15.86 -4.01 -10.46
CA PRO A 60 -17.00 -4.73 -9.89
C PRO A 60 -16.66 -6.20 -9.60
N GLY A 61 -17.01 -6.67 -8.42
CA GLY A 61 -16.77 -8.04 -7.96
C GLY A 61 -15.34 -8.40 -7.57
N LEU A 62 -14.34 -7.51 -7.81
CA LEU A 62 -12.94 -7.74 -7.46
C LEU A 62 -12.48 -6.70 -6.45
N TRP A 63 -12.15 -7.15 -5.25
CA TRP A 63 -11.72 -6.29 -4.18
C TRP A 63 -10.23 -6.50 -3.85
N SER A 64 -9.60 -5.44 -3.43
CA SER A 64 -8.21 -5.45 -2.99
C SER A 64 -8.12 -4.78 -1.62
N CYS A 65 -7.33 -5.30 -0.71
CA CYS A 65 -7.04 -4.58 0.52
C CYS A 65 -5.60 -4.05 0.53
N CYS A 66 -5.47 -2.84 1.05
CA CYS A 66 -4.20 -2.19 1.34
C CYS A 66 -3.96 -2.30 2.83
N ILE A 67 -2.90 -2.99 3.24
CA ILE A 67 -2.59 -3.31 4.63
C ILE A 67 -1.32 -2.61 5.10
N SER A 68 -1.30 -2.31 6.40
CA SER A 68 -0.19 -1.68 7.10
C SER A 68 0.77 -2.71 7.66
N SER A 69 2.04 -2.35 7.78
CA SER A 69 3.12 -3.20 8.33
C SER A 69 3.73 -2.64 9.61
N GLN A 70 3.48 -1.37 9.92
CA GLN A 70 4.01 -0.68 11.10
C GLN A 70 2.96 0.32 11.63
N VAL A 71 3.07 0.68 12.90
CA VAL A 71 2.39 1.84 13.47
C VAL A 71 3.27 3.06 13.22
N GLY A 72 2.86 3.91 12.26
CA GLY A 72 3.68 5.00 11.75
C GLY A 72 4.77 4.52 10.76
N CYS A 73 5.76 5.38 10.46
CA CYS A 73 6.88 5.09 9.57
C CYS A 73 8.08 5.98 9.88
N GLY A 74 9.25 5.37 10.09
CA GLY A 74 10.49 6.10 10.42
C GLY A 74 11.27 6.67 9.23
N LEU A 75 10.77 6.56 8.00
CA LEU A 75 11.54 6.92 6.80
C LEU A 75 11.42 8.39 6.39
N ALA A 76 10.45 9.12 6.96
CA ALA A 76 10.28 10.56 6.80
C ALA A 76 10.24 11.05 5.34
N CYS A 77 9.60 10.29 4.43
CA CYS A 77 9.35 10.75 3.07
C CYS A 77 8.50 12.02 3.10
N THR A 78 8.93 13.09 2.42
CA THR A 78 8.36 14.44 2.58
C THR A 78 6.91 14.55 2.09
N PHE A 79 6.52 13.72 1.15
CA PHE A 79 5.18 13.67 0.55
C PHE A 79 4.19 12.75 1.27
N CYS A 80 4.64 11.98 2.28
CA CYS A 80 3.84 10.94 2.92
C CYS A 80 3.38 11.37 4.32
N ALA A 81 2.08 11.37 4.55
CA ALA A 81 1.50 11.72 5.85
C ALA A 81 1.96 10.77 6.96
N THR A 82 2.01 9.45 6.70
CA THR A 82 2.53 8.46 7.65
C THR A 82 3.99 8.71 8.04
N GLY A 83 4.81 9.21 7.11
CA GLY A 83 6.22 9.53 7.37
C GLY A 83 6.42 10.65 8.39
N LYS A 84 5.41 11.53 8.55
CA LYS A 84 5.44 12.61 9.55
C LYS A 84 5.11 12.14 10.97
N LEU A 85 4.46 10.98 11.12
CA LEU A 85 4.10 10.41 12.42
C LEU A 85 5.31 9.83 13.17
N GLY A 86 6.40 9.55 12.46
CA GLY A 86 7.48 8.73 13.00
C GLY A 86 7.08 7.27 13.15
N LEU A 87 7.98 6.44 13.65
CA LEU A 87 7.76 5.02 13.91
C LEU A 87 7.49 4.80 15.39
N SER A 88 6.32 4.25 15.72
CA SER A 88 6.01 3.77 17.07
C SER A 88 6.52 2.34 17.26
N ARG A 89 6.04 1.39 16.43
CA ARG A 89 6.47 -0.01 16.48
C ARG A 89 6.19 -0.77 15.18
N ASN A 90 6.80 -1.91 15.07
CA ASN A 90 6.44 -2.91 14.06
C ASN A 90 5.12 -3.62 14.44
N LEU A 91 4.34 -4.00 13.43
CA LEU A 91 3.25 -4.95 13.61
C LEU A 91 3.79 -6.38 13.63
N THR A 92 3.13 -7.28 14.34
CA THR A 92 3.39 -8.72 14.28
C THR A 92 2.80 -9.32 12.99
N ALA A 93 3.22 -10.53 12.64
CA ALA A 93 2.68 -11.23 11.47
C ALA A 93 1.17 -11.41 11.56
N GLU A 94 0.67 -11.71 12.74
CA GLU A 94 -0.75 -11.88 13.03
C GLU A 94 -1.52 -10.56 12.86
N GLU A 95 -1.02 -9.45 13.43
CA GLU A 95 -1.63 -8.13 13.26
C GLU A 95 -1.70 -7.71 11.78
N ILE A 96 -0.72 -8.11 10.98
CA ILE A 96 -0.71 -7.87 9.54
C ILE A 96 -1.77 -8.74 8.84
N SER A 97 -1.84 -10.03 9.15
CA SER A 97 -2.78 -10.98 8.56
C SER A 97 -4.23 -10.72 8.99
N ASP A 98 -4.44 -10.27 10.23
CA ASP A 98 -5.76 -9.95 10.79
C ASP A 98 -6.46 -8.81 10.02
N GLN A 99 -5.72 -7.87 9.42
CA GLN A 99 -6.30 -6.86 8.53
C GLN A 99 -6.98 -7.50 7.31
N VAL A 100 -6.37 -8.56 6.75
CA VAL A 100 -6.94 -9.31 5.62
C VAL A 100 -8.16 -10.12 6.06
N LEU A 101 -8.08 -10.75 7.24
CA LEU A 101 -9.19 -11.49 7.83
C LEU A 101 -10.41 -10.59 8.07
N PHE A 102 -10.17 -9.42 8.65
CA PHE A 102 -11.20 -8.39 8.87
C PHE A 102 -11.93 -8.05 7.57
N TRP A 103 -11.21 -7.73 6.49
CA TRP A 103 -11.83 -7.40 5.21
C TRP A 103 -12.59 -8.56 4.56
N ARG A 104 -12.12 -9.81 4.73
CA ARG A 104 -12.86 -10.98 4.29
C ARG A 104 -14.19 -11.12 5.03
N GLN A 105 -14.18 -10.93 6.36
CA GLN A 105 -15.38 -10.96 7.19
C GLN A 105 -16.34 -9.84 6.79
N TYR A 106 -15.82 -8.62 6.62
CA TYR A 106 -16.61 -7.47 6.20
C TYR A 106 -17.34 -7.73 4.87
N ILE A 107 -16.64 -8.20 3.85
CA ILE A 107 -17.22 -8.55 2.55
C ILE A 107 -18.33 -9.59 2.72
N CYS A 108 -18.10 -10.62 3.53
CA CYS A 108 -19.08 -11.67 3.79
C CYS A 108 -20.31 -11.15 4.54
N GLN A 109 -20.13 -10.36 5.59
CA GLN A 109 -21.22 -9.83 6.42
C GLN A 109 -22.07 -8.82 5.67
N GLN A 110 -21.46 -7.97 4.86
CA GLN A 110 -22.17 -7.02 4.01
C GLN A 110 -22.85 -7.70 2.81
N ARG A 111 -22.74 -9.03 2.68
CA ARG A 111 -23.27 -9.82 1.56
C ARG A 111 -22.91 -9.24 0.19
N LEU A 112 -21.70 -8.67 0.11
CA LEU A 112 -21.20 -8.17 -1.15
C LEU A 112 -20.97 -9.36 -2.08
N ASP A 113 -21.52 -9.32 -3.29
CA ASP A 113 -21.16 -10.28 -4.35
C ASP A 113 -19.76 -9.96 -4.85
N ALA A 114 -18.78 -10.31 -4.03
CA ALA A 114 -17.41 -9.83 -4.16
C ALA A 114 -16.42 -10.84 -3.57
N ARG A 115 -15.23 -10.83 -4.16
CA ARG A 115 -14.10 -11.62 -3.69
C ARG A 115 -12.92 -10.70 -3.37
N LEU A 116 -12.33 -10.86 -2.17
CA LEU A 116 -11.03 -10.26 -1.89
C LEU A 116 -9.97 -10.99 -2.72
N SER A 117 -9.52 -10.33 -3.80
CA SER A 117 -8.66 -10.93 -4.81
C SER A 117 -7.18 -10.58 -4.64
N ASN A 118 -6.86 -9.40 -4.11
CA ASN A 118 -5.48 -8.95 -3.98
C ASN A 118 -5.23 -8.31 -2.62
N VAL A 119 -4.00 -8.45 -2.13
CA VAL A 119 -3.50 -7.78 -0.93
C VAL A 119 -2.25 -7.01 -1.31
N VAL A 120 -2.19 -5.72 -0.94
CA VAL A 120 -1.04 -4.87 -1.18
C VAL A 120 -0.49 -4.32 0.13
N TYR A 121 0.78 -4.51 0.39
CA TYR A 121 1.50 -3.96 1.54
C TYR A 121 1.95 -2.54 1.18
N MET A 122 0.97 -1.63 1.11
CA MET A 122 1.15 -0.22 0.72
C MET A 122 0.44 0.74 1.69
N GLY A 123 0.06 0.25 2.87
CA GLY A 123 -0.49 1.05 3.98
C GLY A 123 0.60 1.76 4.77
N MET A 124 0.42 1.86 6.07
CA MET A 124 1.39 2.51 6.96
C MET A 124 2.63 1.65 7.17
N GLY A 125 3.80 2.32 7.14
CA GLY A 125 5.10 1.69 7.40
C GLY A 125 5.88 1.28 6.15
N GLU A 126 7.14 0.87 6.38
CA GLU A 126 8.01 0.27 5.37
C GLU A 126 8.10 -1.24 5.61
N PRO A 127 7.52 -2.07 4.71
CA PRO A 127 7.48 -3.52 4.91
C PRO A 127 8.86 -4.15 5.08
N MET A 128 9.87 -3.65 4.38
CA MET A 128 11.22 -4.20 4.45
C MET A 128 11.98 -3.81 5.72
N GLN A 129 11.55 -2.79 6.47
CA GLN A 129 12.03 -2.54 7.84
C GLN A 129 11.47 -3.57 8.82
N ASN A 130 10.26 -4.06 8.57
CA ASN A 130 9.59 -5.10 9.36
C ASN A 130 9.64 -6.47 8.66
N ARG A 131 10.71 -6.75 7.91
CA ARG A 131 10.78 -7.92 7.01
C ARG A 131 10.47 -9.25 7.68
N ARG A 132 10.86 -9.45 8.94
CA ARG A 132 10.62 -10.70 9.66
C ARG A 132 9.13 -11.01 9.75
N GLU A 133 8.36 -10.07 10.24
CA GLU A 133 6.92 -10.23 10.44
C GLU A 133 6.15 -10.19 9.10
N VAL A 134 6.59 -9.34 8.18
CA VAL A 134 6.03 -9.29 6.81
C VAL A 134 6.24 -10.61 6.08
N PHE A 135 7.42 -11.22 6.17
CA PHE A 135 7.68 -12.51 5.52
C PHE A 135 6.88 -13.64 6.18
N ALA A 136 6.73 -13.63 7.50
CA ALA A 136 5.86 -14.57 8.20
C ALA A 136 4.39 -14.39 7.78
N SER A 137 3.89 -13.15 7.69
CA SER A 137 2.52 -12.87 7.23
C SER A 137 2.31 -13.27 5.77
N LEU A 138 3.29 -13.09 4.88
CA LEU A 138 3.21 -13.57 3.50
C LEU A 138 3.07 -15.09 3.44
N THR A 139 3.84 -15.80 4.26
CA THR A 139 3.76 -17.27 4.35
C THR A 139 2.37 -17.70 4.83
N GLU A 140 1.81 -17.05 5.85
CA GLU A 140 0.47 -17.33 6.36
C GLU A 140 -0.61 -17.03 5.33
N LEU A 141 -0.54 -15.87 4.67
CA LEU A 141 -1.52 -15.48 3.64
C LEU A 141 -1.51 -16.42 2.43
N MET A 142 -0.37 -17.03 2.12
CA MET A 142 -0.27 -18.01 1.03
C MET A 142 -0.64 -19.43 1.46
N ASN A 143 -0.63 -19.73 2.74
CA ASN A 143 -0.93 -21.06 3.24
C ASN A 143 -2.38 -21.47 2.89
N PRO A 144 -2.58 -22.59 2.15
CA PRO A 144 -3.91 -23.04 1.73
C PRO A 144 -4.82 -23.43 2.90
N ASP A 145 -4.26 -23.83 4.05
CA ASP A 145 -5.03 -24.22 5.22
C ASP A 145 -5.59 -23.01 6.00
N THR A 146 -5.12 -21.79 5.70
CA THR A 146 -5.57 -20.54 6.32
C THR A 146 -6.19 -19.60 5.29
N PHE A 147 -5.39 -18.75 4.64
CA PHE A 147 -5.89 -17.75 3.71
C PHE A 147 -5.95 -18.23 2.26
N GLY A 148 -5.01 -19.06 1.81
CA GLY A 148 -4.97 -19.61 0.45
C GLY A 148 -4.87 -18.55 -0.65
N ILE A 149 -4.23 -17.40 -0.38
CA ILE A 149 -4.06 -16.34 -1.37
C ILE A 149 -2.86 -16.70 -2.26
N GLY A 150 -3.09 -16.82 -3.57
CA GLY A 150 -2.00 -17.10 -4.49
C GLY A 150 -0.94 -16.00 -4.47
N ALA A 151 0.35 -16.34 -4.50
CA ALA A 151 1.47 -15.41 -4.41
C ALA A 151 1.37 -14.22 -5.39
N ARG A 152 0.83 -14.43 -6.60
CA ARG A 152 0.66 -13.39 -7.63
C ARG A 152 -0.42 -12.35 -7.28
N HIS A 153 -1.22 -12.62 -6.29
CA HIS A 153 -2.23 -11.72 -5.74
C HIS A 153 -1.72 -10.90 -4.55
N LEU A 154 -0.48 -11.14 -4.14
CA LEU A 154 0.21 -10.38 -3.11
C LEU A 154 1.21 -9.43 -3.75
N SER A 155 1.29 -8.19 -3.24
CA SER A 155 2.25 -7.19 -3.71
C SER A 155 2.89 -6.49 -2.51
N VAL A 156 4.21 -6.45 -2.49
CA VAL A 156 4.96 -5.73 -1.44
C VAL A 156 5.64 -4.52 -2.06
N SER A 157 5.36 -3.35 -1.50
CA SER A 157 6.05 -2.11 -1.86
C SER A 157 7.16 -1.82 -0.87
N THR A 158 8.25 -1.23 -1.36
CA THR A 158 9.38 -0.81 -0.52
C THR A 158 10.03 0.44 -1.09
N VAL A 159 10.59 1.27 -0.21
CA VAL A 159 11.44 2.40 -0.61
C VAL A 159 12.79 1.96 -1.17
N GLY A 160 13.10 0.66 -1.10
CA GLY A 160 14.34 0.12 -1.65
C GLY A 160 15.43 -0.18 -0.62
N LEU A 161 15.10 -0.91 0.43
CA LEU A 161 16.10 -1.46 1.34
C LEU A 161 16.74 -2.68 0.67
N VAL A 162 17.93 -2.48 0.07
CA VAL A 162 18.58 -3.41 -0.87
C VAL A 162 18.74 -4.82 -0.31
N LYS A 163 19.26 -4.96 0.92
CA LYS A 163 19.46 -6.28 1.52
C LYS A 163 18.14 -7.02 1.73
N PRO A 164 17.12 -6.44 2.38
CA PRO A 164 15.80 -7.06 2.48
C PRO A 164 15.13 -7.35 1.14
N MET A 165 15.33 -6.51 0.12
CA MET A 165 14.80 -6.78 -1.24
C MET A 165 15.38 -8.05 -1.86
N LYS A 166 16.69 -8.32 -1.68
CA LYS A 166 17.32 -9.55 -2.14
C LYS A 166 16.79 -10.76 -1.37
N GLU A 167 16.72 -10.67 -0.02
CA GLU A 167 16.11 -11.72 0.81
C GLU A 167 14.65 -12.03 0.40
N PHE A 168 13.87 -10.99 0.07
CA PHE A 168 12.52 -11.16 -0.45
C PHE A 168 12.49 -11.86 -1.81
N THR A 169 13.39 -11.51 -2.70
CA THR A 169 13.51 -12.14 -4.02
C THR A 169 13.75 -13.66 -3.89
N ASP A 170 14.65 -14.05 -2.98
CA ASP A 170 15.01 -15.44 -2.75
C ASP A 170 13.84 -16.26 -2.16
N GLN A 171 13.11 -15.67 -1.22
CA GLN A 171 12.06 -16.38 -0.49
C GLN A 171 10.69 -16.34 -1.16
N PHE A 172 10.38 -15.23 -1.86
CA PHE A 172 9.04 -14.97 -2.42
C PHE A 172 9.09 -14.61 -3.92
N PRO A 173 9.71 -15.43 -4.78
CA PRO A 173 9.94 -15.10 -6.19
C PRO A 173 8.66 -14.90 -7.01
N GLN A 174 7.49 -15.33 -6.49
CA GLN A 174 6.20 -15.20 -7.16
C GLN A 174 5.32 -14.08 -6.61
N VAL A 175 5.69 -13.44 -5.50
CA VAL A 175 5.02 -12.25 -4.97
C VAL A 175 5.47 -11.03 -5.77
N ASN A 176 4.57 -10.09 -6.03
CA ASN A 176 4.91 -8.90 -6.81
C ASN A 176 5.73 -7.92 -5.96
N LEU A 177 6.80 -7.40 -6.56
CA LEU A 177 7.64 -6.36 -5.97
C LEU A 177 7.30 -5.00 -6.58
N ALA A 178 7.12 -3.99 -5.74
CA ALA A 178 7.00 -2.59 -6.14
C ALA A 178 8.09 -1.76 -5.44
N LEU A 179 8.83 -0.97 -6.21
CA LEU A 179 9.82 -0.03 -5.70
C LEU A 179 9.25 1.39 -5.71
N SER A 180 9.16 2.01 -4.55
CA SER A 180 8.90 3.44 -4.40
C SER A 180 10.11 4.24 -4.85
N LEU A 181 10.18 4.54 -6.17
CA LEU A 181 11.32 5.21 -6.79
C LEU A 181 11.24 6.74 -6.62
N HIS A 182 10.16 7.34 -7.10
CA HIS A 182 9.72 8.75 -6.99
C HIS A 182 10.68 9.81 -7.56
N ALA A 183 11.94 9.49 -7.79
CA ALA A 183 12.90 10.30 -8.54
C ALA A 183 13.99 9.41 -9.15
N ALA A 184 14.53 9.78 -10.31
CA ALA A 184 15.56 9.05 -11.03
C ALA A 184 16.93 9.75 -11.01
N ASN A 185 17.13 10.69 -10.09
CA ASN A 185 18.44 11.24 -9.71
C ASN A 185 18.58 11.27 -8.18
N ASP A 186 19.78 11.02 -7.68
CA ASP A 186 20.02 10.85 -6.25
C ASP A 186 19.76 12.14 -5.46
N THR A 187 20.09 13.32 -6.00
CA THR A 187 19.89 14.61 -5.32
C THR A 187 18.40 14.87 -5.04
N LEU A 188 17.56 14.68 -6.05
CA LEU A 188 16.12 14.86 -5.89
C LEU A 188 15.52 13.77 -5.00
N ARG A 189 15.95 12.51 -5.22
CA ARG A 189 15.46 11.39 -4.43
C ARG A 189 15.80 11.53 -2.95
N GLU A 190 16.99 11.99 -2.61
CA GLU A 190 17.40 12.25 -1.23
C GLU A 190 16.56 13.35 -0.58
N ARG A 191 16.22 14.40 -1.32
CA ARG A 191 15.33 15.47 -0.84
C ARG A 191 13.93 14.97 -0.54
N LEU A 192 13.37 14.11 -1.40
CA LEU A 192 12.03 13.54 -1.24
C LEU A 192 12.00 12.38 -0.24
N MET A 193 13.05 11.58 -0.22
CA MET A 193 13.16 10.33 0.53
C MET A 193 14.56 10.24 1.17
N PRO A 194 14.71 10.64 2.42
CA PRO A 194 16.03 10.69 3.10
C PRO A 194 16.78 9.34 3.13
N VAL A 195 16.05 8.22 3.00
CA VAL A 195 16.64 6.87 2.89
C VAL A 195 17.62 6.74 1.73
N ASN A 196 17.54 7.58 0.72
CA ASN A 196 18.44 7.56 -0.45
C ASN A 196 19.92 7.72 -0.06
N LYS A 197 20.23 8.42 1.03
CA LYS A 197 21.60 8.53 1.55
C LYS A 197 22.27 7.17 1.77
N SER A 198 21.50 6.20 2.26
CA SER A 198 22.00 4.86 2.54
C SER A 198 21.66 3.85 1.44
N GLN A 199 20.70 4.18 0.58
CA GLN A 199 20.20 3.33 -0.50
C GLN A 199 20.18 4.12 -1.81
N PRO A 200 21.36 4.47 -2.40
CA PRO A 200 21.43 5.27 -3.62
C PRO A 200 20.91 4.49 -4.84
N LEU A 201 20.53 5.23 -5.88
CA LEU A 201 19.96 4.66 -7.10
C LEU A 201 20.84 3.57 -7.74
N ALA A 202 22.15 3.66 -7.66
CA ALA A 202 23.05 2.63 -8.16
C ALA A 202 22.86 1.29 -7.43
N ALA A 203 22.73 1.30 -6.10
CA ALA A 203 22.46 0.10 -5.32
C ALA A 203 21.05 -0.46 -5.57
N LEU A 204 20.06 0.42 -5.78
CA LEU A 204 18.70 0.01 -6.16
C LEU A 204 18.69 -0.65 -7.54
N ARG A 205 19.43 -0.11 -8.51
CA ARG A 205 19.57 -0.70 -9.84
C ARG A 205 20.08 -2.15 -9.74
N GLU A 206 21.12 -2.39 -8.93
CA GLU A 206 21.65 -3.76 -8.71
C GLU A 206 20.62 -4.69 -8.08
N ALA A 207 19.82 -4.20 -7.12
CA ALA A 207 18.75 -5.00 -6.51
C ALA A 207 17.61 -5.30 -7.50
N LEU A 208 17.25 -4.35 -8.37
CA LEU A 208 16.26 -4.55 -9.44
C LEU A 208 16.78 -5.56 -10.46
N GLN A 209 18.06 -5.44 -10.86
CA GLN A 209 18.71 -6.39 -11.76
C GLN A 209 18.66 -7.80 -11.16
N TYR A 210 19.08 -7.95 -9.90
CA TYR A 210 19.04 -9.23 -9.20
C TYR A 210 17.63 -9.84 -9.20
N HIS A 211 16.60 -9.04 -8.85
CA HIS A 211 15.22 -9.53 -8.86
C HIS A 211 14.75 -9.94 -10.28
N ALA A 212 15.11 -9.16 -11.30
CA ALA A 212 14.75 -9.46 -12.68
C ALA A 212 15.39 -10.76 -13.18
N ASP A 213 16.65 -11.01 -12.82
CA ASP A 213 17.40 -12.20 -13.22
C ASP A 213 16.89 -13.47 -12.53
N GLU A 214 16.67 -13.40 -11.20
CA GLU A 214 16.23 -14.56 -10.43
C GLU A 214 14.77 -14.94 -10.69
N THR A 215 13.89 -13.95 -10.94
CA THR A 215 12.44 -14.22 -11.01
C THR A 215 11.86 -14.19 -12.42
N ASN A 216 12.50 -13.49 -13.34
CA ASN A 216 11.97 -13.16 -14.67
C ASN A 216 10.55 -12.54 -14.61
N ARG A 217 10.25 -11.77 -13.57
CA ARG A 217 8.93 -11.18 -13.33
C ARG A 217 8.96 -9.67 -13.47
N LYS A 218 7.77 -9.10 -13.72
CA LYS A 218 7.57 -7.65 -13.71
C LYS A 218 7.85 -7.08 -12.32
N ILE A 219 8.53 -5.93 -12.31
CA ILE A 219 8.78 -5.09 -11.15
C ILE A 219 8.03 -3.78 -11.38
N PHE A 220 7.29 -3.32 -10.39
CA PHE A 220 6.58 -2.05 -10.47
C PHE A 220 7.47 -0.93 -9.90
N LEU A 221 7.61 0.16 -10.66
CA LEU A 221 8.25 1.39 -10.20
C LEU A 221 7.15 2.39 -9.88
N GLU A 222 6.97 2.70 -8.63
CA GLU A 222 6.01 3.71 -8.21
C GLU A 222 6.67 5.09 -8.30
N TYR A 223 6.08 6.00 -9.06
CA TYR A 223 6.59 7.33 -9.30
C TYR A 223 5.50 8.36 -9.04
N ILE A 224 5.59 9.07 -7.92
CA ILE A 224 4.67 10.14 -7.56
C ILE A 224 5.01 11.39 -8.38
N LEU A 225 4.00 12.07 -8.92
CA LEU A 225 4.15 13.31 -9.69
C LEU A 225 3.84 14.51 -8.81
N LEU A 226 4.87 15.30 -8.50
CA LEU A 226 4.85 16.51 -7.71
C LEU A 226 5.09 17.71 -8.63
N SER A 227 4.15 18.65 -8.64
CA SER A 227 4.16 19.80 -9.54
C SER A 227 5.40 20.67 -9.35
N GLY A 228 6.16 20.85 -10.43
CA GLY A 228 7.36 21.68 -10.44
C GLY A 228 8.58 21.09 -9.72
N GLU A 229 8.47 19.85 -9.20
CA GLU A 229 9.57 19.21 -8.47
C GLU A 229 10.18 18.03 -9.22
N ASN A 230 9.35 17.11 -9.74
CA ASN A 230 9.79 15.90 -10.42
C ASN A 230 8.98 15.55 -11.67
N ASP A 231 8.18 16.46 -12.18
CA ASP A 231 7.22 16.24 -13.27
C ASP A 231 7.62 16.92 -14.60
N SER A 232 8.87 17.39 -14.74
CA SER A 232 9.35 18.02 -15.98
C SER A 232 9.78 16.98 -17.03
N ALA A 233 10.00 17.43 -18.26
CA ALA A 233 10.52 16.59 -19.35
C ALA A 233 11.90 16.02 -19.03
N GLU A 234 12.77 16.80 -18.37
CA GLU A 234 14.09 16.36 -17.95
C GLU A 234 14.00 15.21 -16.94
N HIS A 235 13.05 15.26 -15.99
CA HIS A 235 12.81 14.17 -15.04
C HIS A 235 12.30 12.90 -15.73
N ALA A 236 11.49 13.05 -16.79
CA ALA A 236 11.09 11.90 -17.61
C ALA A 236 12.29 11.26 -18.33
N GLU A 237 13.20 12.07 -18.88
CA GLU A 237 14.44 11.57 -19.48
C GLU A 237 15.35 10.88 -18.48
N GLU A 238 15.48 11.42 -17.27
CA GLU A 238 16.21 10.76 -16.17
C GLU A 238 15.63 9.39 -15.87
N LEU A 239 14.30 9.29 -15.77
CA LEU A 239 13.61 8.02 -15.54
C LEU A 239 13.84 7.04 -16.70
N VAL A 240 13.78 7.50 -17.95
CA VAL A 240 14.11 6.67 -19.12
C VAL A 240 15.53 6.12 -19.00
N ARG A 241 16.52 6.97 -18.71
CA ARG A 241 17.92 6.55 -18.53
C ARG A 241 18.07 5.53 -17.40
N TYR A 242 17.40 5.77 -16.25
CA TYR A 242 17.45 4.87 -15.12
C TYR A 242 16.87 3.49 -15.46
N VAL A 243 15.67 3.44 -16.05
CA VAL A 243 15.03 2.17 -16.43
C VAL A 243 15.87 1.40 -17.43
N ARG A 244 16.46 2.11 -18.43
CA ARG A 244 17.34 1.49 -19.44
C ARG A 244 18.69 1.05 -18.88
N SER A 245 19.08 1.49 -17.69
CA SER A 245 20.31 1.05 -17.04
C SER A 245 20.20 -0.36 -16.42
N VAL A 246 18.98 -0.89 -16.31
CA VAL A 246 18.73 -2.29 -15.94
C VAL A 246 18.72 -3.14 -17.20
N ASP A 247 19.41 -4.28 -17.22
CA ASP A 247 19.60 -5.09 -18.43
C ASP A 247 18.29 -5.65 -19.02
N ARG A 248 17.23 -5.73 -18.19
CA ARG A 248 15.90 -6.20 -18.58
C ARG A 248 14.82 -5.14 -18.42
N PRO A 249 14.92 -3.99 -19.11
CA PRO A 249 14.00 -2.86 -18.92
C PRO A 249 12.54 -3.20 -19.23
N ALA A 250 12.28 -4.21 -20.06
CA ALA A 250 10.94 -4.69 -20.39
C ALA A 250 10.20 -5.32 -19.20
N LEU A 251 10.91 -5.73 -18.15
CA LEU A 251 10.31 -6.23 -16.91
C LEU A 251 9.93 -5.08 -15.95
N LEU A 252 10.40 -3.86 -16.19
CA LEU A 252 10.07 -2.71 -15.35
C LEU A 252 8.80 -2.05 -15.88
N HIS A 253 7.81 -1.87 -15.00
CA HIS A 253 6.57 -1.16 -15.30
C HIS A 253 6.44 0.06 -14.38
N THR A 254 6.35 1.25 -14.96
CA THR A 254 6.21 2.48 -14.21
C THR A 254 4.75 2.81 -13.94
N ASN A 255 4.40 2.93 -12.67
CA ASN A 255 3.13 3.47 -12.22
C ASN A 255 3.29 4.94 -11.85
N LEU A 256 2.73 5.83 -12.64
CA LEU A 256 2.65 7.26 -12.33
C LEU A 256 1.49 7.51 -11.37
N ILE A 257 1.78 8.11 -10.23
CA ILE A 257 0.80 8.45 -9.20
C ILE A 257 0.69 9.98 -9.16
N VAL A 258 -0.46 10.53 -9.55
CA VAL A 258 -0.72 11.94 -9.28
C VAL A 258 -0.83 12.13 -7.78
N TYR A 259 -0.04 13.06 -7.23
CA TYR A 259 0.03 13.29 -5.79
C TYR A 259 -1.34 13.53 -5.17
N ASN A 260 -1.58 12.90 -4.05
CA ASN A 260 -2.76 13.15 -3.23
C ASN A 260 -2.35 14.13 -2.11
N PRO A 261 -3.04 15.28 -1.99
CA PRO A 261 -2.67 16.28 -0.99
C PRO A 261 -2.62 15.69 0.42
N THR A 262 -1.54 16.01 1.12
CA THR A 262 -1.32 15.75 2.55
C THR A 262 -1.02 17.08 3.22
N ASP A 263 -0.75 17.11 4.52
CA ASP A 263 -0.30 18.32 5.23
C ASP A 263 1.16 18.69 4.88
N SER A 264 1.51 18.65 3.60
CA SER A 264 2.83 19.02 3.08
C SER A 264 2.71 20.14 2.06
N ASP A 265 3.82 20.81 1.79
CA ASP A 265 3.89 21.93 0.81
C ASP A 265 3.86 21.45 -0.65
N HIS A 266 3.89 20.12 -0.88
CA HIS A 266 3.85 19.56 -2.23
C HIS A 266 2.51 19.77 -2.92
N GLN A 267 2.55 19.96 -4.23
CA GLN A 267 1.39 20.16 -5.07
C GLN A 267 1.24 19.02 -6.08
N ALA A 268 -0.01 18.67 -6.39
CA ALA A 268 -0.30 17.69 -7.43
C ALA A 268 0.01 18.22 -8.82
N SER A 269 0.66 17.42 -9.65
CA SER A 269 0.85 17.74 -11.07
C SER A 269 -0.50 17.85 -11.79
N ALA A 270 -0.60 18.83 -12.68
CA ALA A 270 -1.76 18.96 -13.57
C ALA A 270 -1.92 17.71 -14.45
N ARG A 271 -3.15 17.39 -14.80
CA ARG A 271 -3.46 16.18 -15.60
C ARG A 271 -2.74 16.18 -16.96
N GLU A 272 -2.64 17.35 -17.57
CA GLU A 272 -1.95 17.56 -18.85
C GLU A 272 -0.46 17.26 -18.72
N ARG A 273 0.16 17.70 -17.62
CA ARG A 273 1.57 17.43 -17.31
C ARG A 273 1.81 15.94 -17.07
N ALA A 274 0.95 15.29 -16.29
CA ALA A 274 1.04 13.85 -16.03
C ALA A 274 0.88 13.03 -17.33
N ARG A 275 0.01 13.46 -18.25
CA ARG A 275 -0.12 12.84 -19.58
C ARG A 275 1.12 13.04 -20.43
N ALA A 276 1.64 14.28 -20.51
CA ALA A 276 2.86 14.58 -21.27
C ALA A 276 4.06 13.75 -20.74
N PHE A 277 4.19 13.62 -19.43
CA PHE A 277 5.22 12.79 -18.79
C PHE A 277 5.06 11.32 -19.21
N ARG A 278 3.85 10.76 -19.14
CA ARG A 278 3.55 9.41 -19.60
C ARG A 278 3.90 9.24 -21.08
N ASP A 279 3.42 10.13 -21.94
CA ASP A 279 3.59 10.05 -23.39
C ASP A 279 5.08 10.06 -23.79
N GLN A 280 5.91 10.82 -23.05
CA GLN A 280 7.36 10.81 -23.24
C GLN A 280 8.00 9.46 -22.86
N LEU A 281 7.55 8.83 -21.76
CA LEU A 281 8.01 7.49 -21.37
C LEU A 281 7.56 6.44 -22.39
N GLU A 282 6.31 6.49 -22.87
CA GLU A 282 5.76 5.60 -23.89
C GLU A 282 6.53 5.76 -25.23
N ALA A 283 6.80 7.00 -25.64
CA ALA A 283 7.61 7.28 -26.83
C ALA A 283 9.04 6.71 -26.74
N ALA A 284 9.58 6.64 -25.52
CA ALA A 284 10.86 5.98 -25.25
C ALA A 284 10.76 4.44 -25.18
N GLY A 285 9.57 3.84 -25.37
CA GLY A 285 9.32 2.41 -25.37
C GLY A 285 9.17 1.79 -23.97
N LEU A 286 8.94 2.60 -22.94
CA LEU A 286 8.75 2.09 -21.58
C LEU A 286 7.29 1.68 -21.33
N SER A 287 7.11 0.68 -20.48
CA SER A 287 5.79 0.28 -19.99
C SER A 287 5.36 1.20 -18.85
N VAL A 288 4.28 1.96 -19.05
CA VAL A 288 3.83 2.98 -18.09
C VAL A 288 2.31 3.03 -17.95
N THR A 289 1.84 3.37 -16.75
CA THR A 289 0.41 3.59 -16.48
C THR A 289 0.24 4.76 -15.52
N ILE A 290 -0.72 5.65 -15.76
CA ILE A 290 -1.17 6.60 -14.75
C ILE A 290 -2.20 5.88 -13.88
N ARG A 291 -1.89 5.70 -12.58
CA ARG A 291 -2.81 5.04 -11.64
C ARG A 291 -4.06 5.90 -11.42
N ARG A 292 -5.19 5.24 -11.29
CA ARG A 292 -6.42 5.87 -10.79
C ARG A 292 -6.27 6.10 -9.29
N ASN A 293 -6.52 7.32 -8.84
CA ASN A 293 -6.58 7.62 -7.41
C ASN A 293 -7.93 7.11 -6.88
N LEU A 294 -7.88 6.04 -6.10
CA LEU A 294 -9.02 5.51 -5.34
C LEU A 294 -8.89 5.99 -3.90
N GLY A 295 -10.03 6.29 -3.24
CA GLY A 295 -10.05 6.68 -1.83
C GLY A 295 -9.63 8.12 -1.52
N ARG A 296 -9.54 8.98 -2.54
CA ARG A 296 -9.15 10.39 -2.36
C ARG A 296 -10.19 11.20 -1.59
N ASP A 297 -11.44 10.85 -1.75
CA ASP A 297 -12.61 11.46 -1.13
C ASP A 297 -12.75 11.17 0.37
N ILE A 298 -12.04 10.15 0.84
CA ILE A 298 -12.03 9.71 2.25
C ILE A 298 -10.62 9.72 2.86
N ASP A 299 -9.68 10.48 2.30
CA ASP A 299 -8.27 10.55 2.71
C ASP A 299 -7.53 9.19 2.80
N ALA A 300 -7.99 8.22 2.01
CA ALA A 300 -7.48 6.85 1.99
C ALA A 300 -6.58 6.52 0.79
N ALA A 301 -6.26 7.50 -0.03
CA ALA A 301 -5.35 7.28 -1.14
C ALA A 301 -3.90 7.14 -0.68
N CYS A 302 -3.05 6.62 -1.58
CA CYS A 302 -1.62 6.43 -1.28
C CYS A 302 -0.98 7.70 -0.71
N GLY A 303 -0.30 7.58 0.43
CA GLY A 303 0.39 8.66 1.12
C GLY A 303 -0.46 9.48 2.10
N GLN A 304 -1.79 9.28 2.14
CA GLN A 304 -2.70 10.09 2.97
C GLN A 304 -2.97 9.51 4.37
N LEU A 305 -2.64 8.25 4.63
CA LEU A 305 -2.89 7.61 5.93
C LEU A 305 -2.12 8.32 7.05
N ALA A 306 -2.82 8.94 7.97
CA ALA A 306 -2.26 9.88 8.95
C ALA A 306 -2.86 9.78 10.35
N LEU A 307 -3.75 8.81 10.63
CA LEU A 307 -4.43 8.66 11.92
C LEU A 307 -5.11 9.96 12.38
N LYS A 308 -5.83 10.64 11.48
CA LYS A 308 -6.52 11.89 11.84
C LYS A 308 -7.48 11.64 13.01
N ALA A 309 -7.24 12.30 14.12
CA ALA A 309 -8.11 12.24 15.29
C ALA A 309 -9.42 12.99 14.98
N GLY A 310 -10.56 12.30 15.08
CA GLY A 310 -11.85 12.98 15.25
C GLY A 310 -12.91 12.80 14.17
N GLU A 311 -12.63 12.21 13.03
CA GLU A 311 -13.68 11.90 12.05
C GLU A 311 -13.80 10.39 11.86
N THR A 312 -14.68 9.76 12.63
CA THR A 312 -15.31 8.51 12.23
C THR A 312 -16.18 8.88 11.03
N PRO A 313 -15.94 8.33 9.80
CA PRO A 313 -16.94 8.44 8.76
C PRO A 313 -18.20 7.77 9.31
N GLY A 314 -19.22 8.57 9.59
CA GLY A 314 -20.47 8.07 10.09
C GLY A 314 -21.05 7.08 9.08
N TYR A 315 -21.25 5.84 9.48
CA TYR A 315 -22.14 4.91 8.83
C TYR A 315 -23.53 5.54 8.83
N SER A 316 -23.98 6.08 7.70
CA SER A 316 -25.39 6.34 7.46
C SER A 316 -25.98 5.10 6.82
N PRO A 317 -26.78 4.30 7.52
CA PRO A 317 -27.56 3.27 6.87
C PRO A 317 -28.53 3.99 5.91
N SER A 318 -28.39 3.74 4.61
CA SER A 318 -29.35 4.18 3.62
C SER A 318 -30.74 3.71 4.04
N ALA A 319 -31.68 4.66 4.09
CA ALA A 319 -33.05 4.50 4.48
C ALA A 319 -33.67 3.19 3.94
N GLU A 320 -34.21 2.42 4.87
CA GLU A 320 -35.10 1.29 4.58
C GLU A 320 -36.14 1.71 3.56
N SER A 321 -36.14 1.07 2.40
CA SER A 321 -37.29 1.08 1.52
C SER A 321 -38.37 0.26 2.21
N SER A 322 -39.38 0.93 2.74
CA SER A 322 -40.62 0.32 3.24
C SER A 322 -41.17 -0.66 2.20
N PRO A 323 -41.61 -1.85 2.60
CA PRO A 323 -42.35 -2.73 1.69
C PRO A 323 -43.70 -2.09 1.36
N ALA A 324 -43.92 -1.80 0.09
CA ALA A 324 -45.24 -1.45 -0.41
C ALA A 324 -46.18 -2.60 -0.16
N SER A 325 -47.22 -2.32 0.61
CA SER A 325 -48.42 -3.14 0.75
C SER A 325 -49.11 -3.30 -0.61
N LEU A 326 -49.21 -4.54 -1.03
CA LEU A 326 -50.43 -5.18 -1.61
C LEU A 326 -50.13 -6.64 -1.88
#